data_626df1c9b2f58bd844c8a87af515a2a3
#
_entry.id   626df1c9b2f58bd844c8a87af515a2a3
#
_cell.length_a   1.000
_cell.length_b   1.000
_cell.length_c   1.000
_cell.angle_alpha   90.00
_cell.angle_beta   90.00
_cell.angle_gamma   90.00
#
_symmetry.space_group_name_H-M   'P 1'
#
loop_
_entity.id
_entity.type
_entity.pdbx_description
1 polymer ?
#
loop_
_entity_poly.entity_id
_entity_poly.type
_entity_poly.pdbx_seq_one_letter_code
_entity_poly.pdbx_strand_id
1 'polypeptide(L)'
;SLVDIKIYHALLIKNEFINIILSSEEFMSSKSKLLKRLKNRLKSLKRVKSDDIFSLFANAITSLYDPHTNYLSPKSQEDFEINMSLSLEGIGAILSTEDGITKIVRLIPGGPADKSGLLKVNDKIVGVASLPENELEDVRDWRIDEVVRLIRGPKNTKVKLEVIPNSAPDDVLGRVIEITRGLVKLEDQAAKKKNIEIYKLNKSYNIGVIDLPAFYMDCLLYTSDAADDRMR
;
A
#
# COMPACT_ATOMS: atom_id res chain seq x y z
N SER A 1 -6.62 -23.82 -28.33
CA SER A 1 -7.98 -24.31 -27.96
C SER A 1 -8.15 -24.26 -26.44
N LEU A 2 -9.38 -24.44 -25.96
CA LEU A 2 -9.68 -24.49 -24.52
C LEU A 2 -8.98 -25.67 -23.82
N VAL A 3 -8.70 -26.71 -24.57
CA VAL A 3 -7.98 -27.92 -24.13
C VAL A 3 -6.51 -27.58 -23.88
N ASP A 4 -5.87 -26.81 -24.75
CA ASP A 4 -4.47 -26.41 -24.61
C ASP A 4 -4.28 -25.53 -23.39
N ILE A 5 -5.23 -24.63 -23.11
CA ILE A 5 -5.24 -23.80 -21.93
C ILE A 5 -5.32 -24.63 -20.64
N LYS A 6 -6.21 -25.65 -20.63
CA LYS A 6 -6.33 -26.54 -19.46
C LYS A 6 -5.06 -27.36 -19.22
N ILE A 7 -4.44 -27.88 -20.28
CA ILE A 7 -3.17 -28.63 -20.20
C ILE A 7 -2.07 -27.72 -19.70
N TYR A 8 -1.94 -26.50 -20.23
CA TYR A 8 -0.96 -25.52 -19.80
C TYR A 8 -1.10 -25.18 -18.30
N HIS A 9 -2.32 -24.89 -17.84
CA HIS A 9 -2.56 -24.62 -16.42
C HIS A 9 -2.26 -25.84 -15.54
N ALA A 10 -2.58 -27.05 -15.97
CA ALA A 10 -2.26 -28.26 -15.23
C ALA A 10 -0.74 -28.44 -15.07
N LEU A 11 0.04 -28.15 -16.12
CA LEU A 11 1.50 -28.18 -16.07
C LEU A 11 2.08 -27.10 -15.14
N LEU A 12 1.53 -25.90 -15.15
CA LEU A 12 1.93 -24.83 -14.22
C LEU A 12 1.69 -25.23 -12.75
N ILE A 13 0.50 -25.75 -12.44
CA ILE A 13 0.15 -26.23 -11.09
C ILE A 13 1.06 -27.38 -10.68
N LYS A 14 1.34 -28.31 -11.57
CA LYS A 14 2.27 -29.43 -11.33
C LYS A 14 3.68 -28.91 -11.00
N ASN A 15 4.20 -27.95 -11.77
CA ASN A 15 5.49 -27.36 -11.55
C ASN A 15 5.54 -26.61 -10.20
N GLU A 16 4.51 -25.81 -9.88
CA GLU A 16 4.40 -25.12 -8.59
C GLU A 16 4.38 -26.14 -7.43
N PHE A 17 3.67 -27.25 -7.57
CA PHE A 17 3.63 -28.31 -6.56
C PHE A 17 4.99 -28.98 -6.35
N ILE A 18 5.70 -29.30 -7.44
CA ILE A 18 7.06 -29.85 -7.36
C ILE A 18 7.99 -28.91 -6.63
N ASN A 19 7.96 -27.60 -6.94
CA ASN A 19 8.79 -26.60 -6.28
C ASN A 19 8.49 -26.50 -4.77
N ILE A 20 7.23 -26.63 -4.37
CA ILE A 20 6.85 -26.64 -2.95
C ILE A 20 7.37 -27.91 -2.26
N ILE A 21 7.28 -29.08 -2.90
CA ILE A 21 7.80 -30.35 -2.34
C ILE A 21 9.31 -30.27 -2.17
N LEU A 22 10.04 -29.74 -3.16
CA LEU A 22 11.50 -29.60 -3.09
C LEU A 22 11.95 -28.62 -2.00
N SER A 23 11.09 -27.69 -1.60
CA SER A 23 11.36 -26.73 -0.53
C SER A 23 10.85 -27.14 0.84
N SER A 24 10.08 -28.22 0.95
CA SER A 24 9.48 -28.72 2.20
C SER A 24 9.59 -30.23 2.29
N GLU A 25 9.95 -30.74 3.44
CA GLU A 25 10.17 -32.18 3.65
C GLU A 25 8.88 -33.02 3.71
N GLU A 26 7.69 -32.40 3.76
CA GLU A 26 6.43 -33.11 3.99
C GLU A 26 5.41 -32.88 2.88
N PHE A 27 4.98 -33.99 2.23
CA PHE A 27 4.04 -33.99 1.11
C PHE A 27 2.65 -33.41 1.46
N MET A 28 2.07 -33.77 2.61
CA MET A 28 0.73 -33.32 3.01
C MET A 28 0.71 -31.80 3.31
N SER A 29 1.75 -31.29 3.91
CA SER A 29 1.97 -29.85 4.12
C SER A 29 2.06 -29.11 2.78
N SER A 30 2.77 -29.65 1.79
CA SER A 30 2.92 -29.09 0.45
C SER A 30 1.60 -29.00 -0.29
N LYS A 31 0.76 -30.04 -0.22
CA LYS A 31 -0.58 -30.03 -0.79
C LYS A 31 -1.48 -28.96 -0.17
N SER A 32 -1.48 -28.84 1.15
CA SER A 32 -2.23 -27.82 1.89
C SER A 32 -1.81 -26.41 1.48
N LYS A 33 -0.49 -26.16 1.41
CA LYS A 33 0.08 -24.88 0.95
C LYS A 33 -0.34 -24.53 -0.47
N LEU A 34 -0.28 -25.50 -1.40
CA LEU A 34 -0.69 -25.28 -2.78
C LEU A 34 -2.18 -24.96 -2.87
N LEU A 35 -3.04 -25.71 -2.18
CA LEU A 35 -4.48 -25.45 -2.16
C LEU A 35 -4.81 -24.07 -1.59
N LYS A 36 -4.14 -23.64 -0.52
CA LYS A 36 -4.30 -22.29 0.03
C LYS A 36 -3.91 -21.22 -1.01
N ARG A 37 -2.78 -21.40 -1.71
CA ARG A 37 -2.34 -20.47 -2.78
C ARG A 37 -3.36 -20.38 -3.93
N LEU A 38 -3.85 -21.53 -4.39
CA LEU A 38 -4.85 -21.57 -5.49
C LEU A 38 -6.17 -20.93 -5.07
N LYS A 39 -6.65 -21.20 -3.86
CA LYS A 39 -7.85 -20.54 -3.32
C LYS A 39 -7.68 -19.03 -3.23
N ASN A 40 -6.54 -18.54 -2.73
CA ASN A 40 -6.25 -17.12 -2.64
C ASN A 40 -6.17 -16.47 -4.03
N ARG A 41 -5.54 -17.15 -5.01
CA ARG A 41 -5.50 -16.67 -6.41
C ARG A 41 -6.90 -16.58 -7.01
N LEU A 42 -7.75 -17.59 -6.80
CA LEU A 42 -9.15 -17.56 -7.26
C LEU A 42 -9.93 -16.43 -6.60
N LYS A 43 -9.74 -16.20 -5.28
CA LYS A 43 -10.35 -15.10 -4.54
C LYS A 43 -9.90 -13.74 -5.11
N SER A 44 -8.62 -13.57 -5.42
CA SER A 44 -8.09 -12.35 -6.06
C SER A 44 -8.70 -12.11 -7.44
N LEU A 45 -8.79 -13.16 -8.28
CA LEU A 45 -9.39 -13.04 -9.62
C LEU A 45 -10.86 -12.62 -9.57
N LYS A 46 -11.62 -13.13 -8.60
CA LYS A 46 -13.03 -12.75 -8.42
C LYS A 46 -13.23 -11.29 -8.00
N ARG A 47 -12.18 -10.64 -7.49
CA ARG A 47 -12.19 -9.24 -7.04
C ARG A 47 -11.73 -8.26 -8.12
N VAL A 48 -11.32 -8.75 -9.31
CA VAL A 48 -10.94 -7.89 -10.43
C VAL A 48 -12.17 -7.11 -10.90
N LYS A 49 -12.05 -5.80 -11.01
CA LYS A 49 -13.11 -4.90 -11.47
C LYS A 49 -12.90 -4.53 -12.94
N SER A 50 -13.93 -3.96 -13.56
CA SER A 50 -13.87 -3.45 -14.95
C SER A 50 -12.75 -2.41 -15.12
N ASP A 51 -12.53 -1.56 -14.14
CA ASP A 51 -11.48 -0.53 -14.17
C ASP A 51 -10.08 -1.12 -14.15
N ASP A 52 -9.87 -2.24 -13.44
CA ASP A 52 -8.59 -2.97 -13.44
C ASP A 52 -8.32 -3.55 -14.84
N ILE A 53 -9.36 -4.11 -15.48
CA ILE A 53 -9.26 -4.66 -16.85
C ILE A 53 -9.02 -3.55 -17.85
N PHE A 54 -9.73 -2.42 -17.74
CA PHE A 54 -9.54 -1.26 -18.59
C PHE A 54 -8.11 -0.70 -18.46
N SER A 55 -7.61 -0.57 -17.24
CA SER A 55 -6.23 -0.12 -16.99
C SER A 55 -5.20 -1.03 -17.63
N LEU A 56 -5.39 -2.35 -17.52
CA LEU A 56 -4.51 -3.34 -18.16
C LEU A 56 -4.53 -3.18 -19.69
N PHE A 57 -5.72 -3.05 -20.28
CA PHE A 57 -5.89 -2.88 -21.73
C PHE A 57 -5.27 -1.56 -22.23
N ALA A 58 -5.55 -0.44 -21.54
CA ALA A 58 -5.01 0.86 -21.88
C ALA A 58 -3.48 0.87 -21.83
N ASN A 59 -2.89 0.27 -20.77
CA ASN A 59 -1.44 0.17 -20.64
C ASN A 59 -0.81 -0.76 -21.68
N ALA A 60 -1.50 -1.82 -22.10
CA ALA A 60 -1.04 -2.66 -23.20
C ALA A 60 -0.97 -1.89 -24.53
N ILE A 61 -1.90 -0.97 -24.78
CA ILE A 61 -1.89 -0.11 -25.98
C ILE A 61 -0.79 0.94 -25.90
N THR A 62 -0.70 1.68 -24.79
CA THR A 62 0.28 2.77 -24.66
C THR A 62 1.71 2.26 -24.76
N SER A 63 1.99 1.08 -24.19
CA SER A 63 3.32 0.45 -24.25
C SER A 63 3.74 0.02 -25.67
N LEU A 64 2.82 -0.10 -26.64
CA LEU A 64 3.16 -0.36 -28.04
C LEU A 64 3.75 0.86 -28.72
N TYR A 65 3.43 2.07 -28.24
CA TYR A 65 3.92 3.32 -28.82
C TYR A 65 5.17 3.84 -28.10
N ASP A 66 5.18 3.77 -26.77
CA ASP A 66 6.30 4.19 -25.96
C ASP A 66 6.35 3.41 -24.63
N PRO A 67 7.47 2.78 -24.28
CA PRO A 67 7.59 1.99 -23.04
C PRO A 67 7.49 2.81 -21.76
N HIS A 68 7.57 4.15 -21.84
CA HIS A 68 7.46 5.06 -20.69
C HIS A 68 6.05 5.69 -20.55
N THR A 69 5.18 5.47 -21.54
CA THR A 69 3.81 5.99 -21.51
C THR A 69 2.89 5.02 -20.79
N ASN A 70 2.25 5.51 -19.72
CA ASN A 70 1.33 4.71 -18.91
C ASN A 70 -0.01 5.43 -18.75
N TYR A 71 -1.08 4.65 -18.78
CA TYR A 71 -2.40 5.09 -18.33
C TYR A 71 -2.48 4.93 -16.81
N LEU A 72 -2.79 6.00 -16.12
CA LEU A 72 -3.09 5.98 -14.68
C LEU A 72 -4.60 6.01 -14.49
N SER A 73 -5.15 4.98 -13.84
CA SER A 73 -6.53 5.05 -13.34
C SER A 73 -6.64 6.16 -12.29
N PRO A 74 -7.85 6.70 -12.00
CA PRO A 74 -8.01 7.72 -10.97
C PRO A 74 -7.35 7.36 -9.64
N LYS A 75 -7.43 6.08 -9.24
CA LYS A 75 -6.75 5.57 -8.05
C LYS A 75 -5.22 5.58 -8.18
N SER A 76 -4.70 5.11 -9.31
CA SER A 76 -3.25 5.10 -9.54
C SER A 76 -2.67 6.51 -9.64
N GLN A 77 -3.47 7.46 -10.13
CA GLN A 77 -3.12 8.87 -10.13
C GLN A 77 -3.04 9.43 -8.71
N GLU A 78 -4.03 9.15 -7.85
CA GLU A 78 -3.98 9.55 -6.43
C GLU A 78 -2.74 8.99 -5.72
N ASP A 79 -2.43 7.71 -5.91
CA ASP A 79 -1.24 7.09 -5.33
C ASP A 79 0.05 7.71 -5.90
N PHE A 80 0.06 8.06 -7.19
CA PHE A 80 1.18 8.78 -7.82
C PHE A 80 1.36 10.18 -7.22
N GLU A 81 0.29 10.96 -7.07
CA GLU A 81 0.32 12.29 -6.46
C GLU A 81 0.83 12.24 -5.02
N ILE A 82 0.40 11.25 -4.21
CA ILE A 82 0.89 11.04 -2.85
C ILE A 82 2.39 10.76 -2.83
N ASN A 83 2.87 9.90 -3.74
CA ASN A 83 4.28 9.56 -3.83
C ASN A 83 5.13 10.76 -4.30
N MET A 84 4.58 11.61 -5.16
CA MET A 84 5.26 12.81 -5.65
C MET A 84 5.28 13.94 -4.64
N SER A 85 4.17 14.19 -3.94
CA SER A 85 4.06 15.24 -2.90
C SER A 85 4.64 14.83 -1.55
N LEU A 86 4.99 13.53 -1.37
CA LEU A 86 5.40 12.94 -0.10
C LEU A 86 4.47 13.25 1.07
N SER A 87 3.20 13.39 0.78
CA SER A 87 2.18 13.71 1.78
C SER A 87 0.85 13.07 1.42
N LEU A 88 0.08 12.72 2.42
CA LEU A 88 -1.29 12.23 2.25
C LEU A 88 -2.19 12.72 3.39
N GLU A 89 -3.48 12.81 3.12
CA GLU A 89 -4.48 13.08 4.14
C GLU A 89 -5.11 11.77 4.62
N GLY A 90 -5.00 11.52 5.92
CA GLY A 90 -5.48 10.26 6.51
C GLY A 90 -5.04 10.08 7.95
N ILE A 91 -4.93 8.83 8.39
CA ILE A 91 -4.54 8.51 9.77
C ILE A 91 -3.04 8.24 9.95
N GLY A 92 -2.29 8.02 8.88
CA GLY A 92 -0.85 7.74 8.97
C GLY A 92 -0.54 6.31 9.43
N ALA A 93 -1.22 5.32 8.85
CA ALA A 93 -0.94 3.90 9.06
C ALA A 93 -0.62 3.20 7.74
N ILE A 94 0.41 2.35 7.74
CA ILE A 94 0.72 1.44 6.64
C ILE A 94 0.00 0.13 6.92
N LEU A 95 -0.79 -0.30 5.95
CA LEU A 95 -1.67 -1.46 6.07
C LEU A 95 -1.24 -2.58 5.13
N SER A 96 -1.51 -3.82 5.51
CA SER A 96 -1.41 -5.00 4.65
C SER A 96 -2.64 -5.88 4.84
N THR A 97 -2.86 -6.80 3.89
CA THR A 97 -3.92 -7.81 4.03
C THR A 97 -3.29 -9.17 4.23
N GLU A 98 -3.70 -9.86 5.29
CA GLU A 98 -3.33 -11.24 5.56
C GLU A 98 -4.59 -12.07 5.82
N ASP A 99 -4.76 -13.15 5.06
CA ASP A 99 -5.93 -14.05 5.11
C ASP A 99 -7.29 -13.33 5.03
N GLY A 100 -7.34 -12.20 4.30
CA GLY A 100 -8.56 -11.40 4.11
C GLY A 100 -8.82 -10.35 5.20
N ILE A 101 -7.94 -10.25 6.18
CA ILE A 101 -8.05 -9.25 7.26
C ILE A 101 -7.00 -8.16 7.04
N THR A 102 -7.42 -6.90 7.16
CA THR A 102 -6.51 -5.75 7.08
C THR A 102 -5.79 -5.57 8.41
N LYS A 103 -4.45 -5.56 8.38
CA LYS A 103 -3.58 -5.38 9.54
C LYS A 103 -2.73 -4.13 9.43
N ILE A 104 -2.41 -3.53 10.57
CA ILE A 104 -1.48 -2.41 10.67
C ILE A 104 -0.05 -2.96 10.68
N VAL A 105 0.73 -2.63 9.66
CA VAL A 105 2.15 -3.01 9.55
C VAL A 105 3.02 -2.02 10.31
N ARG A 106 2.73 -0.73 10.15
CA ARG A 106 3.51 0.35 10.77
C ARG A 106 2.64 1.60 10.92
N LEU A 107 2.88 2.35 11.98
CA LEU A 107 2.38 3.71 12.13
C LEU A 107 3.45 4.70 11.68
N ILE A 108 3.04 5.76 10.98
CA ILE A 108 3.94 6.82 10.54
C ILE A 108 4.17 7.73 11.75
N PRO A 109 5.44 7.93 12.17
CA PRO A 109 5.75 8.75 13.32
C PRO A 109 5.18 10.17 13.19
N GLY A 110 4.56 10.67 14.25
CA GLY A 110 3.92 11.98 14.26
C GLY A 110 2.60 12.06 13.48
N GLY A 111 2.15 10.97 12.87
CA GLY A 111 0.83 10.89 12.23
C GLY A 111 -0.34 10.84 13.23
N PRO A 112 -1.58 11.05 12.77
CA PRO A 112 -2.75 11.03 13.65
C PRO A 112 -2.93 9.75 14.45
N ALA A 113 -2.71 8.58 13.83
CA ALA A 113 -2.82 7.29 14.48
C ALA A 113 -1.75 7.09 15.56
N ASP A 114 -0.51 7.51 15.29
CA ASP A 114 0.59 7.46 16.23
C ASP A 114 0.33 8.39 17.44
N LYS A 115 -0.06 9.64 17.17
CA LYS A 115 -0.40 10.61 18.21
C LYS A 115 -1.58 10.20 19.10
N SER A 116 -2.54 9.48 18.54
CA SER A 116 -3.71 9.01 19.31
C SER A 116 -3.34 7.95 20.36
N GLY A 117 -2.28 7.17 20.11
CA GLY A 117 -1.89 6.02 20.95
C GLY A 117 -2.93 4.88 20.98
N LEU A 118 -4.01 4.99 20.20
CA LEU A 118 -5.12 4.04 20.20
C LEU A 118 -4.86 2.81 19.33
N LEU A 119 -3.94 2.90 18.37
CA LEU A 119 -3.58 1.84 17.44
C LEU A 119 -2.17 1.32 17.72
N LYS A 120 -1.99 0.03 17.46
CA LYS A 120 -0.68 -0.64 17.57
C LYS A 120 -0.38 -1.43 16.30
N VAL A 121 0.89 -1.72 16.10
CA VAL A 121 1.36 -2.62 15.05
C VAL A 121 0.74 -4.00 15.26
N ASN A 122 0.33 -4.65 14.17
CA ASN A 122 -0.38 -5.92 14.09
C ASN A 122 -1.83 -5.90 14.59
N ASP A 123 -2.40 -4.75 14.99
CA ASP A 123 -3.84 -4.64 15.21
C ASP A 123 -4.59 -4.92 13.90
N LYS A 124 -5.74 -5.59 14.00
CA LYS A 124 -6.58 -6.01 12.87
C LYS A 124 -7.75 -5.03 12.73
N ILE A 125 -7.94 -4.47 11.55
CA ILE A 125 -9.08 -3.61 11.23
C ILE A 125 -10.17 -4.47 10.60
N VAL A 126 -11.31 -4.55 11.25
CA VAL A 126 -12.44 -5.38 10.81
C VAL A 126 -13.66 -4.58 10.41
N GLY A 127 -13.76 -3.32 10.85
CA GLY A 127 -14.83 -2.41 10.48
C GLY A 127 -14.31 -0.99 10.28
N VAL A 128 -14.91 -0.25 9.36
CA VAL A 128 -14.59 1.15 9.06
C VAL A 128 -15.89 1.92 8.89
N ALA A 129 -16.02 3.09 9.51
CA ALA A 129 -17.07 4.05 9.23
C ALA A 129 -16.45 5.41 8.94
N SER A 130 -16.79 5.99 7.80
CA SER A 130 -16.45 7.36 7.44
C SER A 130 -17.62 8.26 7.75
N LEU A 131 -17.39 9.36 8.47
CA LEU A 131 -18.45 10.34 8.71
C LEU A 131 -18.75 11.12 7.42
N PRO A 132 -20.01 11.45 7.12
CA PRO A 132 -21.17 11.50 8.02
C PRO A 132 -21.98 10.21 8.16
N GLU A 133 -21.77 9.19 7.33
CA GLU A 133 -22.62 7.99 7.25
C GLU A 133 -22.64 7.13 8.51
N ASN A 134 -21.66 7.23 9.37
CA ASN A 134 -21.60 6.73 10.76
C ASN A 134 -21.93 5.23 10.98
N GLU A 135 -22.21 4.47 9.93
CA GLU A 135 -22.40 3.02 10.00
C GLU A 135 -21.07 2.31 9.79
N LEU A 136 -20.75 1.39 10.69
CA LEU A 136 -19.56 0.54 10.56
C LEU A 136 -19.80 -0.50 9.47
N GLU A 137 -19.04 -0.39 8.40
CA GLU A 137 -18.99 -1.42 7.35
C GLU A 137 -17.99 -2.49 7.72
N ASP A 138 -18.40 -3.76 7.68
CA ASP A 138 -17.47 -4.89 7.84
C ASP A 138 -16.55 -4.97 6.61
N VAL A 139 -15.27 -4.76 6.83
CA VAL A 139 -14.25 -4.72 5.76
C VAL A 139 -13.44 -6.03 5.66
N ARG A 140 -13.85 -7.09 6.34
CA ARG A 140 -13.24 -8.40 6.19
C ARG A 140 -13.38 -8.89 4.76
N ASP A 141 -12.33 -9.50 4.25
CA ASP A 141 -12.26 -9.96 2.87
C ASP A 141 -12.34 -8.89 1.79
N TRP A 142 -12.32 -7.61 2.14
CA TRP A 142 -12.26 -6.53 1.16
C TRP A 142 -10.86 -6.39 0.56
N ARG A 143 -10.78 -5.74 -0.60
CA ARG A 143 -9.50 -5.32 -1.18
C ARG A 143 -8.90 -4.22 -0.31
N ILE A 144 -7.60 -4.29 -0.08
CA ILE A 144 -6.92 -3.29 0.76
C ILE A 144 -7.09 -1.86 0.27
N ASP A 145 -7.13 -1.67 -1.05
CA ASP A 145 -7.34 -0.36 -1.65
C ASP A 145 -8.72 0.22 -1.34
N GLU A 146 -9.75 -0.60 -1.24
CA GLU A 146 -11.10 -0.19 -0.84
C GLU A 146 -11.12 0.21 0.64
N VAL A 147 -10.49 -0.57 1.50
CA VAL A 147 -10.36 -0.27 2.93
C VAL A 147 -9.57 1.03 3.13
N VAL A 148 -8.44 1.19 2.44
CA VAL A 148 -7.61 2.41 2.50
C VAL A 148 -8.40 3.63 2.07
N ARG A 149 -9.22 3.53 1.02
CA ARG A 149 -10.07 4.64 0.55
C ARG A 149 -11.09 5.08 1.59
N LEU A 150 -11.67 4.16 2.35
CA LEU A 150 -12.59 4.51 3.45
C LEU A 150 -11.85 5.18 4.62
N ILE A 151 -10.61 4.75 4.88
CA ILE A 151 -9.80 5.27 5.98
C ILE A 151 -9.22 6.65 5.65
N ARG A 152 -8.78 6.87 4.40
CA ARG A 152 -8.32 8.18 3.91
C ARG A 152 -9.48 9.17 3.83
N GLY A 153 -9.18 10.44 3.73
CA GLY A 153 -10.14 11.52 3.53
C GLY A 153 -9.61 12.84 4.06
N PRO A 154 -10.34 13.95 3.83
CA PRO A 154 -9.89 15.29 4.13
C PRO A 154 -9.42 15.46 5.57
N LYS A 155 -8.36 16.24 5.77
CA LYS A 155 -7.87 16.60 7.12
C LYS A 155 -9.00 17.19 7.96
N ASN A 156 -8.92 16.98 9.28
CA ASN A 156 -9.90 17.40 10.28
C ASN A 156 -11.27 16.67 10.20
N THR A 157 -11.44 15.70 9.28
CA THR A 157 -12.58 14.79 9.32
C THR A 157 -12.25 13.60 10.22
N LYS A 158 -13.29 12.87 10.65
CA LYS A 158 -13.14 11.74 11.57
C LYS A 158 -13.42 10.42 10.84
N VAL A 159 -12.75 9.38 11.28
CA VAL A 159 -13.00 8.00 10.87
C VAL A 159 -13.13 7.14 12.11
N LYS A 160 -14.12 6.25 12.14
CA LYS A 160 -14.25 5.22 13.17
C LYS A 160 -13.72 3.91 12.63
N LEU A 161 -12.94 3.23 13.44
CA LEU A 161 -12.35 1.94 13.11
C LEU A 161 -12.77 0.93 14.18
N GLU A 162 -13.29 -0.21 13.75
CA GLU A 162 -13.41 -1.37 14.62
C GLU A 162 -12.12 -2.18 14.53
N VAL A 163 -11.46 -2.34 15.67
CA VAL A 163 -10.12 -2.88 15.75
C VAL A 163 -10.05 -4.03 16.74
N ILE A 164 -9.52 -5.16 16.31
CA ILE A 164 -9.18 -6.29 17.19
C ILE A 164 -7.69 -6.20 17.49
N PRO A 165 -7.29 -6.06 18.78
CA PRO A 165 -5.88 -6.06 19.17
C PRO A 165 -5.19 -7.38 18.80
N ASN A 166 -3.91 -7.32 18.41
CA ASN A 166 -3.13 -8.51 18.06
C ASN A 166 -3.08 -9.58 19.18
N SER A 167 -3.21 -9.16 20.43
CA SER A 167 -3.22 -10.04 21.60
C SER A 167 -4.56 -10.77 21.82
N ALA A 168 -5.63 -10.38 21.12
CA ALA A 168 -6.95 -10.96 21.26
C ALA A 168 -7.19 -12.07 20.22
N PRO A 169 -7.96 -13.13 20.56
CA PRO A 169 -8.46 -14.09 19.58
C PRO A 169 -9.28 -13.43 18.48
N ASP A 170 -9.34 -14.05 17.30
CA ASP A 170 -10.04 -13.48 16.12
C ASP A 170 -11.58 -13.38 16.29
N ASP A 171 -12.14 -14.14 17.22
CA ASP A 171 -13.58 -14.20 17.47
C ASP A 171 -14.07 -13.15 18.50
N VAL A 172 -13.19 -12.28 18.99
CA VAL A 172 -13.55 -11.24 19.96
C VAL A 172 -14.13 -10.04 19.23
N LEU A 173 -15.17 -9.43 19.80
CA LEU A 173 -15.72 -8.16 19.33
C LEU A 173 -14.63 -7.10 19.33
N GLY A 174 -14.48 -6.42 18.19
CA GLY A 174 -13.54 -5.31 18.05
C GLY A 174 -13.90 -4.12 18.94
N ARG A 175 -12.91 -3.37 19.36
CA ARG A 175 -13.13 -2.07 19.98
C ARG A 175 -13.28 -1.00 18.91
N VAL A 176 -14.27 -0.15 19.04
CA VAL A 176 -14.46 0.99 18.16
C VAL A 176 -13.61 2.16 18.66
N ILE A 177 -12.76 2.68 17.78
CA ILE A 177 -11.95 3.87 18.04
C ILE A 177 -12.25 4.94 17.01
N GLU A 178 -12.12 6.19 17.39
CA GLU A 178 -12.29 7.35 16.51
C GLU A 178 -10.97 8.06 16.36
N ILE A 179 -10.57 8.33 15.11
CA ILE A 179 -9.34 9.07 14.79
C ILE A 179 -9.67 10.23 13.88
N THR A 180 -9.15 11.42 14.21
CA THR A 180 -9.24 12.58 13.34
C THR A 180 -8.14 12.50 12.29
N ARG A 181 -8.52 12.57 11.02
CA ARG A 181 -7.59 12.58 9.88
C ARG A 181 -6.75 13.85 9.89
N GLY A 182 -5.51 13.73 9.44
CA GLY A 182 -4.58 14.86 9.34
C GLY A 182 -3.67 14.71 8.14
N LEU A 183 -2.86 15.74 7.91
CA LEU A 183 -1.78 15.67 6.93
C LEU A 183 -0.65 14.80 7.49
N VAL A 184 -0.29 13.78 6.76
CA VAL A 184 0.78 12.84 7.08
C VAL A 184 1.92 13.06 6.10
N LYS A 185 3.10 13.40 6.60
CA LYS A 185 4.31 13.57 5.79
C LYS A 185 5.10 12.27 5.72
N LEU A 186 5.54 11.90 4.53
CA LEU A 186 6.34 10.69 4.29
C LEU A 186 7.84 11.04 4.36
N GLU A 187 8.30 11.54 5.51
CA GLU A 187 9.68 12.02 5.72
C GLU A 187 10.76 10.95 5.48
N ASP A 188 10.40 9.68 5.59
CA ASP A 188 11.33 8.58 5.30
C ASP A 188 11.79 8.57 3.83
N GLN A 189 10.97 9.08 2.92
CA GLN A 189 11.22 9.15 1.48
C GLN A 189 11.80 10.50 1.04
N ALA A 190 11.86 11.49 1.93
CA ALA A 190 12.44 12.80 1.63
C ALA A 190 13.96 12.74 1.55
N ALA A 191 14.54 13.65 0.78
CA ALA A 191 15.98 13.80 0.69
C ALA A 191 16.59 14.11 2.06
N LYS A 192 17.65 13.40 2.41
CA LYS A 192 18.38 13.58 3.68
C LYS A 192 19.81 14.02 3.40
N LYS A 193 20.30 14.94 4.20
CA LYS A 193 21.71 15.38 4.17
C LYS A 193 22.43 14.97 5.43
N LYS A 194 23.67 14.55 5.28
CA LYS A 194 24.60 14.36 6.40
C LYS A 194 26.00 14.83 6.00
N ASN A 195 26.74 15.36 6.97
CA ASN A 195 28.14 15.71 6.78
C ASN A 195 28.99 14.62 7.41
N ILE A 196 30.01 14.18 6.68
CA ILE A 196 31.00 13.19 7.12
C ILE A 196 32.36 13.87 7.09
N GLU A 197 33.08 13.84 8.20
CA GLU A 197 34.46 14.30 8.27
C GLU A 197 35.40 13.10 8.06
N ILE A 198 36.26 13.20 7.07
CA ILE A 198 37.24 12.15 6.73
C ILE A 198 38.63 12.72 6.94
N TYR A 199 39.46 12.04 7.71
CA TYR A 199 40.89 12.35 7.89
C TYR A 199 41.72 11.51 6.93
N LYS A 200 42.47 12.18 6.02
CA LYS A 200 43.39 11.54 5.09
C LYS A 200 44.64 12.39 4.92
N LEU A 201 45.83 11.76 5.01
CA LEU A 201 47.11 12.43 4.86
C LEU A 201 47.28 13.68 5.75
N ASN A 202 46.91 13.60 7.04
CA ASN A 202 46.92 14.69 8.02
C ASN A 202 46.06 15.92 7.65
N LYS A 203 45.07 15.74 6.78
CA LYS A 203 44.10 16.77 6.44
C LYS A 203 42.69 16.25 6.74
N SER A 204 41.84 17.10 7.27
CA SER A 204 40.41 16.82 7.39
C SER A 204 39.66 17.30 6.15
N TYR A 205 38.74 16.51 5.69
CA TYR A 205 37.82 16.82 4.59
C TYR A 205 36.40 16.69 5.06
N ASN A 206 35.61 17.74 4.89
CA ASN A 206 34.18 17.71 5.12
C ASN A 206 33.47 17.32 3.84
N ILE A 207 32.81 16.16 3.85
CA ILE A 207 32.06 15.63 2.71
C ILE A 207 30.57 15.73 3.03
N GLY A 208 29.84 16.48 2.21
CA GLY A 208 28.37 16.47 2.22
C GLY A 208 27.86 15.25 1.46
N VAL A 209 27.02 14.45 2.12
CA VAL A 209 26.32 13.33 1.51
C VAL A 209 24.85 13.67 1.43
N ILE A 210 24.29 13.58 0.23
CA ILE A 210 22.85 13.70 -0.01
C ILE A 210 22.32 12.31 -0.33
N ASP A 211 21.40 11.82 0.48
CA ASP A 211 20.67 10.59 0.28
C ASP A 211 19.31 10.94 -0.32
N LEU A 212 19.07 10.48 -1.55
CA LEU A 212 17.83 10.72 -2.30
C LEU A 212 17.13 9.38 -2.57
N PRO A 213 16.26 8.90 -1.65
CA PRO A 213 15.61 7.60 -1.78
C PRO A 213 14.67 7.51 -2.99
N ALA A 214 14.04 8.61 -3.36
CA ALA A 214 13.15 8.71 -4.52
C ALA A 214 13.18 10.11 -5.11
N PHE A 215 12.88 10.23 -6.40
CA PHE A 215 12.55 11.52 -6.99
C PHE A 215 11.12 11.89 -6.64
N TYR A 216 10.93 13.08 -6.11
CA TYR A 216 9.63 13.62 -5.76
C TYR A 216 9.52 15.07 -6.18
N MET A 217 8.31 15.51 -6.45
CA MET A 217 8.03 16.87 -6.90
C MET A 217 6.58 17.21 -6.54
N ASP A 218 6.37 18.35 -5.93
CA ASP A 218 5.02 18.88 -5.81
C ASP A 218 4.64 19.55 -7.13
N CYS A 219 3.88 18.82 -7.95
CA CYS A 219 3.49 19.27 -9.28
C CYS A 219 2.66 20.55 -9.24
N LEU A 220 1.93 20.82 -8.16
CA LEU A 220 1.13 22.02 -7.99
C LEU A 220 1.97 23.25 -7.65
N LEU A 221 2.97 23.09 -6.77
CA LEU A 221 3.90 24.17 -6.44
C LEU A 221 4.83 24.50 -7.62
N TYR A 222 5.31 23.49 -8.35
CA TYR A 222 6.23 23.71 -9.46
C TYR A 222 5.57 24.41 -10.66
N THR A 223 4.29 24.17 -10.92
CA THR A 223 3.56 24.87 -11.97
C THR A 223 3.31 26.35 -11.62
N SER A 224 3.20 26.71 -10.35
CA SER A 224 3.06 28.11 -9.92
C SER A 224 4.40 28.87 -9.99
N ASP A 225 5.52 28.26 -9.55
CA ASP A 225 6.85 28.88 -9.57
C ASP A 225 7.40 29.05 -10.99
N ALA A 226 7.16 28.09 -11.89
CA ALA A 226 7.60 28.21 -13.29
C ALA A 226 6.83 29.30 -14.08
N ALA A 227 5.64 29.68 -13.62
CA ALA A 227 4.90 30.82 -14.18
C ALA A 227 5.45 32.17 -13.68
N ASP A 228 5.91 32.23 -12.41
CA ASP A 228 6.45 33.45 -11.79
C ASP A 228 7.87 33.80 -12.30
N ASP A 229 8.71 32.80 -12.58
CA ASP A 229 10.07 33.01 -13.12
C ASP A 229 10.09 33.53 -14.58
N ARG A 230 8.98 33.40 -15.33
CA ARG A 230 8.83 33.97 -16.68
C ARG A 230 8.36 35.44 -16.69
N MET A 231 8.02 35.98 -15.53
CA MET A 231 7.56 37.37 -15.37
C MET A 231 8.58 38.26 -14.63
N ARG A 232 9.77 37.74 -14.33
CA ARG A 232 10.93 38.50 -13.85
C ARG A 232 12.06 38.47 -14.91
#